data_1acc46aa3055df0924ecd43876e30644
#
_entry.id   1acc46aa3055df0924ecd43876e30644
#
_cell.length_a   1.000
_cell.length_b   1.000
_cell.length_c   1.000
_cell.angle_alpha   90.00
_cell.angle_beta   90.00
_cell.angle_gamma   90.00
#
_symmetry.space_group_name_H-M   'P 1'
#
loop_
_entity.id
_entity.type
_entity.pdbx_description
1 polymer ?
#
loop_
_entity_poly.entity_id
_entity_poly.type
_entity_poly.pdbx_seq_one_letter_code
_entity_poly.pdbx_strand_id
1 'polypeptide(L)'
;MTKKTILVTGATGQQGGAVIDALMDLDKSGEKFSILAVTRKADSPAALDLVKRYPRVKLVEGNLDNVPALFESAKIIAGEHQLPIWGVFSVQVSMGPGVTFDGEVKQGKALIDGAIANGVQHFVYSSVERGGDARSWESSTPIPHFQTKKIIEDYLNATCGKQPGSRMDWTILRPVAFMDNLKPGMPTSLFLTALKNHLGEDRKSLQWIAVHDIGVFAAKVFDDPEKWNHTAVGLAGDELTMEQLSRAFSKATGYPMPLTYSLAGSLLTFVARELGLMIGWFASEGYKADIEARRRDHPGMLTMEQWLLTKSQFSTGADGAQIGA
;
A
#
# COMPACT_ATOMS: atom_id res chain seq x y z
N MET A 1 -24.72 -3.88 -15.83
CA MET A 1 -24.25 -3.87 -14.41
C MET A 1 -24.40 -2.47 -13.87
N THR A 2 -24.80 -2.32 -12.61
CA THR A 2 -24.90 -1.00 -11.98
C THR A 2 -23.49 -0.46 -11.68
N LYS A 3 -23.22 0.79 -12.05
CA LYS A 3 -21.93 1.44 -11.82
C LYS A 3 -21.62 1.55 -10.31
N LYS A 4 -20.45 1.12 -9.87
CA LYS A 4 -20.03 1.14 -8.46
C LYS A 4 -19.30 2.45 -8.14
N THR A 5 -19.72 3.17 -7.12
CA THR A 5 -18.99 4.36 -6.61
C THR A 5 -17.97 3.93 -5.58
N ILE A 6 -16.70 4.23 -5.83
CA ILE A 6 -15.57 3.84 -4.97
C ILE A 6 -14.95 5.09 -4.34
N LEU A 7 -14.91 5.16 -3.01
CA LEU A 7 -14.21 6.18 -2.24
C LEU A 7 -12.78 5.71 -1.96
N VAL A 8 -11.78 6.44 -2.46
CA VAL A 8 -10.36 6.07 -2.31
C VAL A 8 -9.67 7.06 -1.38
N THR A 9 -9.26 6.60 -0.18
CA THR A 9 -8.44 7.42 0.73
C THR A 9 -6.97 7.43 0.31
N GLY A 10 -6.22 8.45 0.73
CA GLY A 10 -4.82 8.56 0.32
C GLY A 10 -4.61 8.70 -1.20
N ALA A 11 -5.58 9.25 -1.92
CA ALA A 11 -5.64 9.29 -3.38
C ALA A 11 -4.44 9.97 -4.06
N THR A 12 -3.82 10.95 -3.40
CA THR A 12 -2.61 11.64 -3.87
C THR A 12 -1.30 11.00 -3.39
N GLY A 13 -1.39 9.91 -2.63
CA GLY A 13 -0.26 9.12 -2.15
C GLY A 13 0.04 7.92 -3.05
N GLN A 14 1.08 7.16 -2.69
CA GLN A 14 1.53 6.01 -3.49
C GLN A 14 0.41 4.97 -3.69
N GLN A 15 -0.18 4.45 -2.61
CA GLN A 15 -1.14 3.35 -2.71
C GLN A 15 -2.49 3.80 -3.29
N GLY A 16 -3.09 4.88 -2.76
CA GLY A 16 -4.36 5.38 -3.28
C GLY A 16 -4.28 5.81 -4.74
N GLY A 17 -3.16 6.42 -5.14
CA GLY A 17 -2.88 6.74 -6.54
C GLY A 17 -2.83 5.49 -7.42
N ALA A 18 -2.09 4.45 -6.99
CA ALA A 18 -2.00 3.19 -7.72
C ALA A 18 -3.36 2.45 -7.82
N VAL A 19 -4.20 2.55 -6.79
CA VAL A 19 -5.58 2.01 -6.85
C VAL A 19 -6.40 2.74 -7.91
N ILE A 20 -6.31 4.07 -7.96
CA ILE A 20 -7.01 4.86 -8.98
C ILE A 20 -6.49 4.51 -10.37
N ASP A 21 -5.16 4.47 -10.56
CA ASP A 21 -4.54 4.07 -11.83
C ASP A 21 -5.08 2.71 -12.30
N ALA A 22 -5.10 1.70 -11.41
CA ALA A 22 -5.55 0.35 -11.73
C ALA A 22 -7.07 0.28 -12.02
N LEU A 23 -7.91 1.01 -11.28
CA LEU A 23 -9.35 1.09 -11.55
C LEU A 23 -9.64 1.76 -12.90
N MET A 24 -8.88 2.81 -13.25
CA MET A 24 -9.01 3.50 -14.51
C MET A 24 -8.55 2.64 -15.69
N ASP A 25 -7.49 1.85 -15.51
CA ASP A 25 -7.01 0.91 -16.53
C ASP A 25 -7.99 -0.26 -16.74
N LEU A 26 -8.61 -0.75 -15.67
CA LEU A 26 -9.61 -1.82 -15.72
C LEU A 26 -10.92 -1.38 -16.34
N ASP A 27 -11.31 -0.11 -16.16
CA ASP A 27 -12.55 0.47 -16.65
C ASP A 27 -12.29 1.65 -17.63
N LYS A 28 -11.71 1.34 -18.77
CA LYS A 28 -11.43 2.36 -19.81
C LYS A 28 -12.69 3.03 -20.35
N SER A 29 -13.81 2.30 -20.42
CA SER A 29 -15.11 2.83 -20.86
C SER A 29 -15.75 3.78 -19.85
N GLY A 30 -15.45 3.64 -18.56
CA GLY A 30 -16.05 4.42 -17.48
C GLY A 30 -17.45 3.96 -17.09
N GLU A 31 -17.82 2.73 -17.42
CA GLU A 31 -19.16 2.19 -17.16
C GLU A 31 -19.23 1.41 -15.83
N LYS A 32 -18.09 0.88 -15.36
CA LYS A 32 -18.03 0.06 -14.13
C LYS A 32 -17.89 0.90 -12.86
N PHE A 33 -16.99 1.91 -12.87
CA PHE A 33 -16.61 2.63 -11.66
C PHE A 33 -16.78 4.14 -11.76
N SER A 34 -17.25 4.75 -10.66
CA SER A 34 -17.19 6.18 -10.37
C SER A 34 -16.23 6.38 -9.20
N ILE A 35 -15.16 7.14 -9.39
CA ILE A 35 -14.09 7.25 -8.40
C ILE A 35 -14.17 8.60 -7.68
N LEU A 36 -14.26 8.52 -6.35
CA LEU A 36 -14.19 9.64 -5.42
C LEU A 36 -12.83 9.62 -4.73
N ALA A 37 -11.95 10.52 -5.13
CA ALA A 37 -10.56 10.61 -4.66
C ALA A 37 -10.44 11.55 -3.46
N VAL A 38 -10.22 10.99 -2.26
CA VAL A 38 -10.10 11.76 -1.03
C VAL A 38 -8.73 12.45 -0.94
N THR A 39 -8.76 13.76 -0.76
CA THR A 39 -7.56 14.58 -0.52
C THR A 39 -7.81 15.61 0.59
N ARG A 40 -6.77 15.99 1.33
CA ARG A 40 -6.86 17.06 2.35
C ARG A 40 -6.97 18.45 1.74
N LYS A 41 -6.52 18.63 0.48
CA LYS A 41 -6.56 19.88 -0.29
C LYS A 41 -6.83 19.57 -1.75
N ALA A 42 -8.01 19.93 -2.26
CA ALA A 42 -8.40 19.69 -3.65
C ALA A 42 -7.59 20.54 -4.66
N ASP A 43 -7.06 21.67 -4.21
CA ASP A 43 -6.23 22.58 -5.00
C ASP A 43 -4.72 22.27 -4.94
N SER A 44 -4.31 21.18 -4.27
CA SER A 44 -2.91 20.78 -4.22
C SER A 44 -2.40 20.32 -5.60
N PRO A 45 -1.10 20.57 -5.94
CA PRO A 45 -0.54 20.14 -7.23
C PRO A 45 -0.80 18.67 -7.54
N ALA A 46 -0.63 17.78 -6.54
CA ALA A 46 -0.86 16.35 -6.72
C ALA A 46 -2.34 16.00 -6.99
N ALA A 47 -3.29 16.73 -6.40
CA ALA A 47 -4.72 16.54 -6.67
C ALA A 47 -5.09 17.05 -8.06
N LEU A 48 -4.56 18.20 -8.47
CA LEU A 48 -4.78 18.76 -9.81
C LEU A 48 -4.15 17.87 -10.90
N ASP A 49 -2.96 17.33 -10.68
CA ASP A 49 -2.32 16.38 -11.59
C ASP A 49 -3.14 15.09 -11.73
N LEU A 50 -3.75 14.62 -10.64
CA LEU A 50 -4.61 13.43 -10.66
C LEU A 50 -5.83 13.64 -11.58
N VAL A 51 -6.56 14.73 -11.43
CA VAL A 51 -7.75 15.00 -12.27
C VAL A 51 -7.38 15.40 -13.70
N LYS A 52 -6.22 16.00 -13.92
CA LYS A 52 -5.68 16.24 -15.25
C LYS A 52 -5.39 14.93 -15.98
N ARG A 53 -4.84 13.93 -15.28
CA ARG A 53 -4.58 12.59 -15.82
C ARG A 53 -5.87 11.80 -16.03
N TYR A 54 -6.82 11.93 -15.10
CA TYR A 54 -8.10 11.22 -15.10
C TYR A 54 -9.30 12.15 -14.91
N PRO A 55 -9.78 12.80 -15.98
CA PRO A 55 -10.89 13.78 -15.88
C PRO A 55 -12.21 13.22 -15.34
N ARG A 56 -12.36 11.89 -15.29
CA ARG A 56 -13.53 11.21 -14.72
C ARG A 56 -13.47 11.04 -13.19
N VAL A 57 -12.28 11.22 -12.59
CA VAL A 57 -12.09 11.16 -11.14
C VAL A 57 -12.59 12.45 -10.51
N LYS A 58 -13.40 12.32 -9.47
CA LYS A 58 -13.91 13.46 -8.69
C LYS A 58 -13.12 13.60 -7.39
N LEU A 59 -12.64 14.81 -7.11
CA LEU A 59 -11.96 15.09 -5.84
C LEU A 59 -12.99 15.30 -4.73
N VAL A 60 -12.72 14.67 -3.59
CA VAL A 60 -13.44 14.89 -2.33
C VAL A 60 -12.46 15.47 -1.33
N GLU A 61 -12.64 16.74 -0.98
CA GLU A 61 -11.86 17.34 0.08
C GLU A 61 -12.36 16.86 1.45
N GLY A 62 -11.46 16.28 2.24
CA GLY A 62 -11.80 15.74 3.55
C GLY A 62 -10.60 15.19 4.30
N ASN A 63 -10.82 14.95 5.60
CA ASN A 63 -9.81 14.44 6.52
C ASN A 63 -10.36 13.23 7.29
N LEU A 64 -9.52 12.22 7.50
CA LEU A 64 -9.85 11.03 8.30
C LEU A 64 -10.04 11.35 9.81
N ASP A 65 -9.65 12.53 10.25
CA ASP A 65 -9.96 13.01 11.61
C ASP A 65 -11.43 13.42 11.78
N ASN A 66 -12.16 13.64 10.67
CA ASN A 66 -13.58 13.96 10.66
C ASN A 66 -14.31 13.16 9.57
N VAL A 67 -14.46 11.86 9.81
CA VAL A 67 -15.09 10.94 8.85
C VAL A 67 -16.56 11.27 8.55
N PRO A 68 -17.41 11.73 9.50
CA PRO A 68 -18.77 12.15 9.17
C PRO A 68 -18.81 13.25 8.10
N ALA A 69 -18.00 14.30 8.25
CA ALA A 69 -17.91 15.37 7.26
C ALA A 69 -17.36 14.87 5.93
N LEU A 70 -16.40 13.93 5.94
CA LEU A 70 -15.88 13.32 4.72
C LEU A 70 -16.98 12.61 3.92
N PHE A 71 -17.82 11.79 4.56
CA PHE A 71 -18.91 11.10 3.88
C PHE A 71 -19.98 12.08 3.36
N GLU A 72 -20.29 13.14 4.09
CA GLU A 72 -21.22 14.19 3.60
C GLU A 72 -20.64 14.89 2.37
N SER A 73 -19.36 15.29 2.39
CA SER A 73 -18.68 15.85 1.21
C SER A 73 -18.70 14.87 0.03
N ALA A 74 -18.44 13.59 0.29
CA ALA A 74 -18.43 12.56 -0.73
C ALA A 74 -19.81 12.37 -1.40
N LYS A 75 -20.90 12.41 -0.62
CA LYS A 75 -22.28 12.34 -1.13
C LYS A 75 -22.60 13.55 -2.03
N ILE A 76 -22.25 14.76 -1.58
CA ILE A 76 -22.47 16.00 -2.34
C ILE A 76 -21.75 15.92 -3.69
N ILE A 77 -20.47 15.52 -3.70
CA ILE A 77 -19.66 15.39 -4.92
C ILE A 77 -20.16 14.23 -5.82
N ALA A 78 -20.68 13.16 -5.23
CA ALA A 78 -21.32 12.08 -5.98
C ALA A 78 -22.54 12.60 -6.75
N GLY A 79 -23.34 13.51 -6.17
CA GLY A 79 -24.51 14.17 -6.79
C GLY A 79 -25.83 13.49 -6.46
N GLU A 80 -26.94 14.24 -6.57
CA GLU A 80 -28.32 13.81 -6.18
C GLU A 80 -28.84 12.56 -6.90
N HIS A 81 -28.34 12.27 -8.11
CA HIS A 81 -28.78 11.12 -8.92
C HIS A 81 -27.75 9.98 -8.95
N GLN A 82 -26.71 10.05 -8.09
CA GLN A 82 -25.66 9.03 -8.08
C GLN A 82 -25.91 7.95 -7.02
N LEU A 83 -25.47 6.76 -7.39
CA LEU A 83 -25.52 5.57 -6.54
C LEU A 83 -24.80 5.83 -5.21
N PRO A 84 -25.25 5.19 -4.14
CA PRO A 84 -24.56 5.26 -2.85
C PRO A 84 -23.08 4.84 -3.01
N ILE A 85 -22.21 5.30 -2.11
CA ILE A 85 -20.83 4.85 -2.07
C ILE A 85 -20.85 3.34 -1.85
N TRP A 86 -20.49 2.61 -2.92
CA TRP A 86 -20.55 1.15 -2.91
C TRP A 86 -19.33 0.54 -2.23
N GLY A 87 -18.14 1.12 -2.44
CA GLY A 87 -16.89 0.59 -1.90
C GLY A 87 -15.97 1.66 -1.35
N VAL A 88 -15.11 1.27 -0.42
CA VAL A 88 -14.09 2.14 0.20
C VAL A 88 -12.73 1.44 0.11
N PHE A 89 -11.72 2.14 -0.42
CA PHE A 89 -10.32 1.78 -0.22
C PHE A 89 -9.75 2.61 0.93
N SER A 90 -9.28 1.92 1.95
CA SER A 90 -8.81 2.50 3.21
C SER A 90 -7.29 2.33 3.36
N VAL A 91 -6.59 3.45 3.47
CA VAL A 91 -5.18 3.51 3.86
C VAL A 91 -4.94 4.74 4.74
N GLN A 92 -4.21 4.57 5.83
CA GLN A 92 -3.78 5.64 6.73
C GLN A 92 -2.28 5.88 6.59
N VAL A 93 -1.84 7.09 6.92
CA VAL A 93 -0.42 7.40 7.05
C VAL A 93 0.06 6.86 8.38
N SER A 94 1.06 5.97 8.34
CA SER A 94 1.57 5.27 9.55
C SER A 94 2.83 5.91 10.12
N MET A 95 3.55 6.74 9.33
CA MET A 95 4.80 7.38 9.75
C MET A 95 4.90 8.78 9.17
N GLY A 96 5.52 9.69 9.92
CA GLY A 96 5.78 11.05 9.49
C GLY A 96 5.41 12.10 10.56
N PRO A 97 5.69 13.38 10.30
CA PRO A 97 5.37 14.46 11.24
C PRO A 97 3.88 14.51 11.56
N GLY A 98 3.55 14.54 12.86
CA GLY A 98 2.16 14.61 13.35
C GLY A 98 1.40 13.28 13.32
N VAL A 99 1.98 12.19 12.84
CA VAL A 99 1.39 10.85 12.90
C VAL A 99 1.62 10.27 14.28
N THR A 100 0.56 9.74 14.89
CA THR A 100 0.62 9.04 16.18
C THR A 100 -0.03 7.67 16.08
N PHE A 101 0.38 6.75 16.95
CA PHE A 101 -0.19 5.42 17.07
C PHE A 101 -1.71 5.47 17.25
N ASP A 102 -2.18 6.24 18.24
CA ASP A 102 -3.59 6.36 18.54
C ASP A 102 -4.38 7.08 17.43
N GLY A 103 -3.75 8.05 16.76
CA GLY A 103 -4.33 8.77 15.63
C GLY A 103 -4.61 7.84 14.46
N GLU A 104 -3.65 6.99 14.08
CA GLU A 104 -3.84 6.01 13.01
C GLU A 104 -4.96 5.01 13.34
N VAL A 105 -4.96 4.46 14.55
CA VAL A 105 -6.00 3.53 15.00
C VAL A 105 -7.38 4.20 14.99
N LYS A 106 -7.47 5.44 15.51
CA LYS A 106 -8.72 6.21 15.52
C LYS A 106 -9.25 6.46 14.11
N GLN A 107 -8.38 6.89 13.18
CA GLN A 107 -8.76 7.14 11.79
C GLN A 107 -9.26 5.88 11.10
N GLY A 108 -8.55 4.73 11.28
CA GLY A 108 -8.95 3.46 10.69
C GLY A 108 -10.31 2.99 11.19
N LYS A 109 -10.52 2.98 12.51
CA LYS A 109 -11.81 2.59 13.12
C LYS A 109 -12.94 3.53 12.72
N ALA A 110 -12.72 4.85 12.78
CA ALA A 110 -13.73 5.83 12.39
C ALA A 110 -14.17 5.66 10.93
N LEU A 111 -13.22 5.34 10.01
CA LEU A 111 -13.55 5.10 8.61
C LEU A 111 -14.39 3.82 8.41
N ILE A 112 -14.13 2.77 9.17
CA ILE A 112 -14.94 1.53 9.18
C ILE A 112 -16.36 1.87 9.66
N ASP A 113 -16.51 2.54 10.80
CA ASP A 113 -17.80 2.93 11.36
C ASP A 113 -18.58 3.83 10.40
N GLY A 114 -17.88 4.81 9.79
CA GLY A 114 -18.47 5.71 8.80
C GLY A 114 -18.94 4.97 7.55
N ALA A 115 -18.18 3.97 7.08
CA ALA A 115 -18.55 3.13 5.94
C ALA A 115 -19.82 2.32 6.24
N ILE A 116 -19.91 1.69 7.42
CA ILE A 116 -21.09 0.95 7.88
C ILE A 116 -22.30 1.89 7.96
N ALA A 117 -22.15 3.05 8.60
CA ALA A 117 -23.23 4.01 8.79
C ALA A 117 -23.77 4.57 7.47
N ASN A 118 -22.97 4.57 6.42
CA ASN A 118 -23.33 5.04 5.08
C ASN A 118 -23.71 3.91 4.10
N GLY A 119 -23.86 2.67 4.59
CA GLY A 119 -24.33 1.54 3.80
C GLY A 119 -23.34 1.06 2.74
N VAL A 120 -22.04 1.29 2.94
CA VAL A 120 -20.99 0.76 2.06
C VAL A 120 -21.07 -0.76 2.02
N GLN A 121 -20.95 -1.31 0.80
CA GLN A 121 -21.09 -2.76 0.59
C GLN A 121 -19.77 -3.50 0.71
N HIS A 122 -18.66 -2.88 0.32
CA HIS A 122 -17.34 -3.54 0.37
C HIS A 122 -16.23 -2.60 0.83
N PHE A 123 -15.45 -3.03 1.82
CA PHE A 123 -14.36 -2.27 2.42
C PHE A 123 -13.02 -2.95 2.15
N VAL A 124 -12.12 -2.30 1.42
CA VAL A 124 -10.76 -2.78 1.16
C VAL A 124 -9.78 -2.05 2.04
N TYR A 125 -9.13 -2.78 2.94
CA TYR A 125 -8.16 -2.22 3.87
C TYR A 125 -6.74 -2.57 3.48
N SER A 126 -5.87 -1.57 3.33
CA SER A 126 -4.43 -1.77 3.15
C SER A 126 -3.73 -1.83 4.49
N SER A 127 -3.37 -3.03 4.89
CA SER A 127 -2.68 -3.39 6.13
C SER A 127 -1.18 -3.66 5.90
N VAL A 128 -0.63 -4.69 6.54
CA VAL A 128 0.75 -5.16 6.40
C VAL A 128 0.83 -6.66 6.67
N GLU A 129 1.70 -7.37 5.96
CA GLU A 129 2.00 -8.77 6.19
C GLU A 129 2.86 -8.95 7.47
N ARG A 130 2.62 -10.03 8.25
CA ARG A 130 3.27 -10.25 9.56
C ARG A 130 3.67 -11.71 9.80
N GLY A 131 4.30 -12.34 8.79
CA GLY A 131 4.84 -13.70 8.89
C GLY A 131 3.92 -14.79 8.37
N GLY A 132 3.13 -14.52 7.34
CA GLY A 132 2.17 -15.41 6.69
C GLY A 132 0.72 -15.12 7.07
N ASP A 133 -0.22 -15.58 6.25
CA ASP A 133 -1.65 -15.21 6.40
C ASP A 133 -2.22 -15.60 7.75
N ALA A 134 -1.98 -16.83 8.22
CA ALA A 134 -2.46 -17.29 9.53
C ALA A 134 -1.79 -16.52 10.68
N ARG A 135 -0.45 -16.41 10.66
CA ARG A 135 0.31 -15.73 11.71
C ARG A 135 0.00 -14.23 11.78
N SER A 136 -0.32 -13.59 10.67
CA SER A 136 -0.71 -12.19 10.63
C SER A 136 -1.97 -11.89 11.46
N TRP A 137 -2.84 -12.86 11.71
CA TRP A 137 -3.97 -12.71 12.63
C TRP A 137 -3.56 -12.78 14.09
N GLU A 138 -2.47 -13.46 14.42
CA GLU A 138 -2.03 -13.72 15.79
C GLU A 138 -0.93 -12.77 16.24
N SER A 139 0.03 -12.47 15.35
CA SER A 139 1.22 -11.70 15.66
C SER A 139 0.94 -10.20 15.73
N SER A 140 1.24 -9.58 16.86
CA SER A 140 1.25 -8.13 17.02
C SER A 140 2.57 -7.48 16.57
N THR A 141 3.63 -8.25 16.38
CA THR A 141 5.01 -7.82 16.12
C THR A 141 5.52 -6.74 17.12
N PRO A 142 6.81 -6.48 17.24
CA PRO A 142 7.33 -5.38 18.07
C PRO A 142 7.27 -4.00 17.38
N ILE A 143 6.78 -3.93 16.13
CA ILE A 143 6.83 -2.73 15.28
C ILE A 143 5.55 -1.91 15.45
N PRO A 144 5.62 -0.65 15.97
CA PRO A 144 4.42 0.13 16.29
C PRO A 144 3.42 0.25 15.14
N HIS A 145 3.87 0.62 13.94
CA HIS A 145 2.95 0.79 12.80
C HIS A 145 2.41 -0.56 12.24
N PHE A 146 2.99 -1.72 12.59
CA PHE A 146 2.37 -3.02 12.31
C PHE A 146 1.27 -3.33 13.33
N GLN A 147 1.48 -2.91 14.59
CA GLN A 147 0.47 -3.08 15.65
C GLN A 147 -0.78 -2.25 15.36
N THR A 148 -0.63 -0.99 14.90
CA THR A 148 -1.79 -0.16 14.51
C THR A 148 -2.61 -0.84 13.42
N LYS A 149 -1.94 -1.40 12.41
CA LYS A 149 -2.58 -2.15 11.32
C LYS A 149 -3.35 -3.36 11.84
N LYS A 150 -2.73 -4.15 12.72
CA LYS A 150 -3.40 -5.30 13.34
C LYS A 150 -4.64 -4.89 14.12
N ILE A 151 -4.57 -3.86 14.94
CA ILE A 151 -5.70 -3.36 15.71
C ILE A 151 -6.87 -2.95 14.81
N ILE A 152 -6.58 -2.34 13.66
CA ILE A 152 -7.61 -1.95 12.68
C ILE A 152 -8.19 -3.18 11.98
N GLU A 153 -7.36 -4.18 11.60
CA GLU A 153 -7.83 -5.46 11.05
C GLU A 153 -8.77 -6.19 12.02
N ASP A 154 -8.34 -6.31 13.29
CA ASP A 154 -9.13 -6.98 14.33
C ASP A 154 -10.48 -6.28 14.52
N TYR A 155 -10.49 -4.94 14.48
CA TYR A 155 -11.71 -4.16 14.59
C TYR A 155 -12.63 -4.37 13.38
N LEU A 156 -12.10 -4.36 12.17
CA LEU A 156 -12.87 -4.61 10.93
C LEU A 156 -13.49 -6.01 10.96
N ASN A 157 -12.69 -7.03 11.30
CA ASN A 157 -13.17 -8.41 11.39
C ASN A 157 -14.21 -8.61 12.50
N ALA A 158 -14.02 -7.96 13.66
CA ALA A 158 -14.98 -8.05 14.78
C ALA A 158 -16.32 -7.36 14.46
N THR A 159 -16.26 -6.23 13.74
CA THR A 159 -17.45 -5.41 13.44
C THR A 159 -18.23 -5.94 12.23
N CYS A 160 -17.51 -6.47 11.22
CA CYS A 160 -18.05 -6.93 9.94
C CYS A 160 -17.74 -8.42 9.68
N GLY A 161 -17.61 -9.24 10.71
CA GLY A 161 -17.25 -10.66 10.58
C GLY A 161 -18.28 -11.46 9.75
N LYS A 162 -17.93 -12.73 9.43
CA LYS A 162 -18.70 -13.66 8.58
C LYS A 162 -20.04 -14.10 9.16
N GLN A 163 -20.71 -13.27 9.95
CA GLN A 163 -22.02 -13.61 10.54
C GLN A 163 -23.14 -13.38 9.51
N PRO A 164 -24.19 -14.23 9.50
CA PRO A 164 -25.38 -13.94 8.74
C PRO A 164 -25.94 -12.56 9.12
N GLY A 165 -26.10 -11.67 8.12
CA GLY A 165 -26.50 -10.28 8.35
C GLY A 165 -25.33 -9.32 8.58
N SER A 166 -24.09 -9.71 8.23
CA SER A 166 -22.96 -8.79 8.15
C SER A 166 -23.36 -7.52 7.41
N ARG A 167 -23.03 -6.38 8.00
CA ARG A 167 -23.44 -5.07 7.48
C ARG A 167 -22.61 -4.60 6.27
N MET A 168 -21.42 -5.17 6.10
CA MET A 168 -20.45 -4.76 5.07
C MET A 168 -19.45 -5.90 4.81
N ASP A 169 -19.23 -6.22 3.56
CA ASP A 169 -18.17 -7.13 3.12
C ASP A 169 -16.81 -6.45 3.20
N TRP A 170 -15.74 -7.24 3.33
CA TRP A 170 -14.40 -6.68 3.41
C TRP A 170 -13.31 -7.56 2.82
N THR A 171 -12.23 -6.91 2.41
CA THR A 171 -10.96 -7.55 2.03
C THR A 171 -9.79 -6.81 2.66
N ILE A 172 -8.84 -7.54 3.24
CA ILE A 172 -7.61 -6.99 3.80
C ILE A 172 -6.45 -7.35 2.88
N LEU A 173 -5.80 -6.34 2.33
CA LEU A 173 -4.56 -6.49 1.58
C LEU A 173 -3.39 -6.27 2.54
N ARG A 174 -2.48 -7.24 2.62
CA ARG A 174 -1.30 -7.22 3.50
C ARG A 174 -0.03 -7.14 2.67
N PRO A 175 0.33 -5.97 2.16
CA PRO A 175 1.58 -5.81 1.44
C PRO A 175 2.80 -6.01 2.35
N VAL A 176 3.89 -6.44 1.73
CA VAL A 176 5.24 -6.54 2.32
C VAL A 176 6.04 -5.25 2.08
N ALA A 177 7.37 -5.25 2.14
CA ALA A 177 8.20 -4.08 1.88
C ALA A 177 7.98 -3.53 0.47
N PHE A 178 7.79 -2.19 0.37
CA PHE A 178 7.52 -1.56 -0.93
C PHE A 178 8.82 -1.31 -1.70
N MET A 179 8.87 -1.77 -2.94
CA MET A 179 9.93 -1.41 -3.89
C MET A 179 10.01 0.11 -4.08
N ASP A 180 8.86 0.79 -4.08
CA ASP A 180 8.69 2.23 -4.31
C ASP A 180 9.26 3.14 -3.19
N ASN A 181 9.66 2.54 -2.07
CA ASN A 181 10.42 3.24 -1.04
C ASN A 181 11.91 3.39 -1.41
N LEU A 182 12.39 2.61 -2.38
CA LEU A 182 13.75 2.72 -2.90
C LEU A 182 13.78 3.85 -3.94
N LYS A 183 14.36 4.99 -3.55
CA LYS A 183 14.55 6.16 -4.43
C LYS A 183 16.04 6.46 -4.52
N PRO A 184 16.53 7.00 -5.66
CA PRO A 184 17.93 7.44 -5.75
C PRO A 184 18.28 8.41 -4.62
N GLY A 185 19.43 8.18 -3.97
CA GLY A 185 19.94 9.05 -2.93
C GLY A 185 20.35 8.36 -1.63
N MET A 186 20.92 9.16 -0.72
CA MET A 186 21.52 8.70 0.54
C MET A 186 20.55 7.92 1.46
N PRO A 187 19.26 8.27 1.61
CA PRO A 187 18.33 7.50 2.46
C PRO A 187 18.22 6.04 2.03
N THR A 188 18.13 5.76 0.73
CA THR A 188 18.09 4.38 0.19
C THR A 188 19.41 3.67 0.43
N SER A 189 20.56 4.34 0.20
CA SER A 189 21.89 3.75 0.46
C SER A 189 22.06 3.35 1.93
N LEU A 190 21.61 4.19 2.85
CA LEU A 190 21.64 3.90 4.30
C LEU A 190 20.73 2.73 4.66
N PHE A 191 19.50 2.72 4.13
CA PHE A 191 18.52 1.65 4.38
C PHE A 191 19.02 0.30 3.86
N LEU A 192 19.50 0.25 2.60
CA LEU A 192 20.02 -0.99 2.00
C LEU A 192 21.29 -1.49 2.72
N THR A 193 22.13 -0.57 3.19
CA THR A 193 23.31 -0.93 4.02
C THR A 193 22.88 -1.51 5.36
N ALA A 194 21.88 -0.91 6.02
CA ALA A 194 21.33 -1.43 7.27
C ALA A 194 20.68 -2.81 7.08
N LEU A 195 19.94 -3.03 5.99
CA LEU A 195 19.40 -4.34 5.63
C LEU A 195 20.54 -5.37 5.44
N LYS A 196 21.59 -5.02 4.66
CA LYS A 196 22.74 -5.91 4.43
C LYS A 196 23.45 -6.30 5.74
N ASN A 197 23.62 -5.33 6.66
CA ASN A 197 24.24 -5.59 7.95
C ASN A 197 23.45 -6.62 8.80
N HIS A 198 22.13 -6.64 8.71
CA HIS A 198 21.28 -7.51 9.55
C HIS A 198 20.89 -8.82 8.85
N LEU A 199 20.58 -8.79 7.55
CA LEU A 199 20.18 -9.97 6.79
C LEU A 199 21.39 -10.81 6.33
N GLY A 200 22.58 -10.21 6.23
CA GLY A 200 23.73 -10.82 5.56
C GLY A 200 23.58 -10.75 4.04
N GLU A 201 24.58 -11.22 3.31
CA GLU A 201 24.61 -11.10 1.86
C GLU A 201 23.69 -12.12 1.18
N ASP A 202 23.73 -13.36 1.62
CA ASP A 202 23.05 -14.51 1.03
C ASP A 202 22.23 -15.36 2.02
N ARG A 203 22.23 -14.99 3.31
CA ARG A 203 21.67 -15.83 4.39
C ARG A 203 20.17 -15.70 4.55
N LYS A 204 19.63 -14.51 4.36
CA LYS A 204 18.20 -14.22 4.54
C LYS A 204 17.67 -13.39 3.40
N SER A 205 16.47 -13.74 2.95
CA SER A 205 15.72 -13.00 1.95
C SER A 205 14.75 -12.00 2.59
N LEU A 206 14.33 -11.03 1.81
CA LEU A 206 13.24 -10.11 2.12
C LEU A 206 12.26 -10.11 0.96
N GLN A 207 10.97 -10.13 1.29
CA GLN A 207 9.91 -10.02 0.29
C GLN A 207 9.63 -8.55 -0.04
N TRP A 208 9.34 -8.32 -1.32
CA TRP A 208 9.11 -7.01 -1.91
C TRP A 208 7.85 -6.98 -2.76
N ILE A 209 7.17 -5.82 -2.79
CA ILE A 209 5.99 -5.58 -3.63
C ILE A 209 6.08 -4.22 -4.30
N ALA A 210 5.74 -4.13 -5.58
CA ALA A 210 5.51 -2.86 -6.25
C ALA A 210 4.15 -2.26 -5.80
N VAL A 211 4.11 -0.97 -5.50
CA VAL A 211 2.86 -0.29 -5.13
C VAL A 211 1.82 -0.38 -6.26
N HIS A 212 2.28 -0.39 -7.51
CA HIS A 212 1.44 -0.69 -8.68
C HIS A 212 0.60 -1.97 -8.48
N ASP A 213 1.22 -3.06 -8.03
CA ASP A 213 0.53 -4.35 -7.89
C ASP A 213 -0.47 -4.33 -6.73
N ILE A 214 -0.22 -3.56 -5.66
CA ILE A 214 -1.21 -3.32 -4.61
C ILE A 214 -2.46 -2.68 -5.21
N GLY A 215 -2.28 -1.69 -6.09
CA GLY A 215 -3.38 -1.05 -6.83
C GLY A 215 -4.15 -2.04 -7.69
N VAL A 216 -3.46 -2.91 -8.43
CA VAL A 216 -4.09 -3.95 -9.27
C VAL A 216 -4.90 -4.92 -8.41
N PHE A 217 -4.39 -5.37 -7.26
CA PHE A 217 -5.14 -6.25 -6.36
C PHE A 217 -6.38 -5.55 -5.81
N ALA A 218 -6.29 -4.29 -5.39
CA ALA A 218 -7.45 -3.52 -4.93
C ALA A 218 -8.52 -3.38 -6.04
N ALA A 219 -8.10 -3.11 -7.28
CA ALA A 219 -9.01 -3.04 -8.43
C ALA A 219 -9.69 -4.39 -8.72
N LYS A 220 -8.94 -5.51 -8.64
CA LYS A 220 -9.51 -6.88 -8.77
C LYS A 220 -10.53 -7.20 -7.68
N VAL A 221 -10.30 -6.74 -6.45
CA VAL A 221 -11.26 -6.89 -5.34
C VAL A 221 -12.57 -6.17 -5.66
N PHE A 222 -12.51 -4.93 -6.15
CA PHE A 222 -13.73 -4.19 -6.52
C PHE A 222 -14.43 -4.73 -7.75
N ASP A 223 -13.70 -5.35 -8.68
CA ASP A 223 -14.28 -5.97 -9.89
C ASP A 223 -14.99 -7.30 -9.58
N ASP A 224 -14.34 -8.15 -8.77
CA ASP A 224 -14.85 -9.46 -8.36
C ASP A 224 -14.89 -9.59 -6.82
N PRO A 225 -15.83 -8.87 -6.15
CA PRO A 225 -15.89 -8.84 -4.69
C PRO A 225 -16.24 -10.18 -4.06
N GLU A 226 -16.97 -11.05 -4.76
CA GLU A 226 -17.38 -12.35 -4.25
C GLU A 226 -16.17 -13.26 -4.01
N LYS A 227 -15.21 -13.25 -4.93
CA LYS A 227 -13.96 -14.01 -4.81
C LYS A 227 -13.13 -13.58 -3.57
N TRP A 228 -13.14 -12.30 -3.25
CA TRP A 228 -12.26 -11.70 -2.26
C TRP A 228 -12.95 -11.40 -0.92
N ASN A 229 -14.25 -11.64 -0.83
CA ASN A 229 -15.00 -11.32 0.37
C ASN A 229 -14.50 -12.09 1.59
N HIS A 230 -14.38 -11.36 2.70
CA HIS A 230 -13.88 -11.86 3.99
C HIS A 230 -12.52 -12.58 3.88
N THR A 231 -11.63 -12.07 3.03
CA THR A 231 -10.27 -12.58 2.87
C THR A 231 -9.23 -11.55 3.33
N ALA A 232 -8.14 -12.06 3.90
CA ALA A 232 -6.95 -11.28 4.19
C ALA A 232 -5.77 -11.95 3.49
N VAL A 233 -5.07 -11.22 2.60
CA VAL A 233 -4.07 -11.82 1.71
C VAL A 233 -2.75 -11.06 1.75
N GLY A 234 -1.66 -11.81 1.95
CA GLY A 234 -0.30 -11.30 1.81
C GLY A 234 0.03 -10.98 0.35
N LEU A 235 0.59 -9.79 0.10
CA LEU A 235 0.99 -9.34 -1.24
C LEU A 235 2.50 -9.17 -1.32
N ALA A 236 3.17 -10.05 -2.09
CA ALA A 236 4.59 -9.98 -2.41
C ALA A 236 4.79 -10.33 -3.89
N GLY A 237 5.60 -9.54 -4.58
CA GLY A 237 5.95 -9.74 -5.99
C GLY A 237 7.28 -10.45 -6.18
N ASP A 238 8.20 -10.31 -5.23
CA ASP A 238 9.53 -10.91 -5.29
C ASP A 238 10.06 -11.23 -3.88
N GLU A 239 11.02 -12.15 -3.79
CA GLU A 239 11.75 -12.49 -2.57
C GLU A 239 13.24 -12.64 -2.86
N LEU A 240 14.07 -11.77 -2.29
CA LEU A 240 15.46 -11.64 -2.67
C LEU A 240 16.39 -11.58 -1.44
N THR A 241 17.51 -12.30 -1.50
CA THR A 241 18.67 -12.01 -0.64
C THR A 241 19.31 -10.69 -1.06
N MET A 242 20.20 -10.14 -0.23
CA MET A 242 20.92 -8.90 -0.58
C MET A 242 21.80 -9.07 -1.81
N GLU A 243 22.38 -10.26 -2.01
CA GLU A 243 23.15 -10.58 -3.20
C GLU A 243 22.26 -10.60 -4.47
N GLN A 244 21.08 -11.24 -4.38
CA GLN A 244 20.13 -11.28 -5.49
C GLN A 244 19.59 -9.88 -5.81
N LEU A 245 19.29 -9.07 -4.78
CA LEU A 245 18.88 -7.67 -4.95
C LEU A 245 19.97 -6.85 -5.65
N SER A 246 21.25 -7.02 -5.25
CA SER A 246 22.38 -6.35 -5.89
C SER A 246 22.53 -6.74 -7.36
N ARG A 247 22.33 -8.02 -7.69
CA ARG A 247 22.32 -8.49 -9.08
C ARG A 247 21.17 -7.89 -9.90
N ALA A 248 19.97 -7.83 -9.32
CA ALA A 248 18.82 -7.20 -9.97
C ALA A 248 19.08 -5.72 -10.27
N PHE A 249 19.68 -4.98 -9.32
CA PHE A 249 20.09 -3.60 -9.54
C PHE A 249 21.09 -3.47 -10.69
N SER A 250 22.19 -4.23 -10.65
CA SER A 250 23.23 -4.15 -11.68
C SER A 250 22.71 -4.51 -13.07
N LYS A 251 21.82 -5.51 -13.15
CA LYS A 251 21.21 -5.92 -14.41
C LYS A 251 20.24 -4.89 -14.98
N ALA A 252 19.41 -4.29 -14.12
CA ALA A 252 18.39 -3.32 -14.56
C ALA A 252 18.97 -1.94 -14.85
N THR A 253 19.92 -1.48 -14.04
CA THR A 253 20.41 -0.09 -14.09
C THR A 253 21.79 0.06 -14.75
N GLY A 254 22.56 -1.02 -14.85
CA GLY A 254 23.94 -0.99 -15.36
C GLY A 254 24.99 -0.54 -14.33
N TYR A 255 24.58 -0.24 -13.09
CA TYR A 255 25.48 0.13 -12.00
C TYR A 255 25.15 -0.62 -10.70
N PRO A 256 26.11 -0.72 -9.76
CA PRO A 256 25.91 -1.48 -8.54
C PRO A 256 24.81 -0.88 -7.64
N MET A 257 24.17 -1.75 -6.85
CA MET A 257 23.21 -1.34 -5.82
C MET A 257 23.82 -0.26 -4.91
N PRO A 258 23.11 0.85 -4.65
CA PRO A 258 23.67 1.94 -3.85
C PRO A 258 23.83 1.52 -2.38
N LEU A 259 25.06 1.41 -1.93
CA LEU A 259 25.43 1.13 -0.54
C LEU A 259 26.31 2.26 -0.01
N THR A 260 26.42 2.36 1.31
CA THR A 260 27.33 3.27 2.00
C THR A 260 28.19 2.51 3.03
N TYR A 261 28.92 3.21 3.89
CA TYR A 261 29.73 2.57 4.93
C TYR A 261 28.85 1.82 5.94
N SER A 262 29.26 0.62 6.32
CA SER A 262 28.52 -0.27 7.25
C SER A 262 28.19 0.41 8.59
N LEU A 263 29.12 1.21 9.14
CA LEU A 263 28.89 1.99 10.37
C LEU A 263 27.71 2.97 10.25
N ALA A 264 27.51 3.58 9.07
CA ALA A 264 26.38 4.50 8.85
C ALA A 264 25.03 3.77 8.85
N GLY A 265 24.97 2.57 8.29
CA GLY A 265 23.77 1.72 8.36
C GLY A 265 23.45 1.28 9.78
N SER A 266 24.46 0.91 10.57
CA SER A 266 24.28 0.56 12.00
C SER A 266 23.85 1.76 12.85
N LEU A 267 24.38 2.95 12.58
CA LEU A 267 23.98 4.17 13.27
C LEU A 267 22.52 4.52 12.96
N LEU A 268 22.08 4.34 11.72
CA LEU A 268 20.70 4.58 11.32
C LEU A 268 19.73 3.75 12.18
N THR A 269 19.98 2.46 12.34
CA THR A 269 19.09 1.56 13.13
C THR A 269 19.10 1.88 14.61
N PHE A 270 20.19 2.47 15.12
CA PHE A 270 20.26 2.91 16.50
C PHE A 270 19.50 4.23 16.75
N VAL A 271 19.65 5.21 15.84
CA VAL A 271 19.00 6.52 15.97
C VAL A 271 17.51 6.44 15.63
N ALA A 272 17.15 5.72 14.57
CA ALA A 272 15.75 5.51 14.15
C ALA A 272 15.22 4.20 14.75
N ARG A 273 14.81 4.23 16.02
CA ARG A 273 14.42 3.05 16.81
C ARG A 273 13.40 2.17 16.12
N GLU A 274 12.36 2.74 15.52
CA GLU A 274 11.30 1.98 14.83
C GLU A 274 11.84 1.26 13.58
N LEU A 275 12.72 1.91 12.82
CA LEU A 275 13.41 1.30 11.70
C LEU A 275 14.30 0.14 12.15
N GLY A 276 15.01 0.30 13.29
CA GLY A 276 15.80 -0.76 13.89
C GLY A 276 14.96 -1.97 14.30
N LEU A 277 13.81 -1.76 14.92
CA LEU A 277 12.86 -2.83 15.25
C LEU A 277 12.36 -3.54 13.99
N MET A 278 12.02 -2.79 12.94
CA MET A 278 11.54 -3.33 11.67
C MET A 278 12.61 -4.20 10.98
N ILE A 279 13.84 -3.69 10.84
CA ILE A 279 14.95 -4.45 10.22
C ILE A 279 15.31 -5.67 11.06
N GLY A 280 15.31 -5.56 12.40
CA GLY A 280 15.51 -6.67 13.30
C GLY A 280 14.45 -7.76 13.14
N TRP A 281 13.18 -7.37 12.97
CA TRP A 281 12.09 -8.30 12.71
C TRP A 281 12.22 -8.96 11.33
N PHE A 282 12.61 -8.22 10.28
CA PHE A 282 12.92 -8.81 8.98
C PHE A 282 13.99 -9.91 9.07
N ALA A 283 15.01 -9.67 9.92
CA ALA A 283 16.08 -10.64 10.12
C ALA A 283 15.68 -11.84 10.99
N SER A 284 14.77 -11.70 11.94
CA SER A 284 14.34 -12.78 12.84
C SER A 284 13.20 -13.63 12.29
N GLU A 285 12.16 -12.98 11.81
CA GLU A 285 10.90 -13.59 11.39
C GLU A 285 10.60 -13.38 9.91
N GLY A 286 10.59 -12.13 9.46
CA GLY A 286 10.37 -11.71 8.09
C GLY A 286 8.96 -11.94 7.57
N TYR A 287 8.72 -11.49 6.36
CA TYR A 287 7.48 -11.70 5.62
C TYR A 287 7.39 -13.11 5.05
N LYS A 288 6.16 -13.63 4.90
CA LYS A 288 5.89 -14.97 4.34
C LYS A 288 4.60 -15.00 3.51
N ALA A 289 4.40 -13.97 2.68
CA ALA A 289 3.30 -13.97 1.72
C ALA A 289 3.50 -15.07 0.67
N ASP A 290 2.41 -15.72 0.24
CA ASP A 290 2.44 -16.73 -0.82
C ASP A 290 2.51 -16.05 -2.20
N ILE A 291 3.73 -15.84 -2.69
CA ILE A 291 4.02 -15.21 -3.99
C ILE A 291 3.40 -16.02 -5.14
N GLU A 292 3.48 -17.34 -5.08
CA GLU A 292 2.96 -18.20 -6.14
C GLU A 292 1.44 -18.11 -6.25
N ALA A 293 0.73 -18.07 -5.12
CA ALA A 293 -0.71 -17.83 -5.13
C ALA A 293 -1.04 -16.44 -5.72
N ARG A 294 -0.28 -15.42 -5.36
CA ARG A 294 -0.49 -14.07 -5.92
C ARG A 294 -0.19 -13.99 -7.41
N ARG A 295 0.84 -14.68 -7.88
CA ARG A 295 1.13 -14.76 -9.32
C ARG A 295 0.05 -15.48 -10.10
N ARG A 296 -0.62 -16.49 -9.52
CA ARG A 296 -1.81 -17.11 -10.14
C ARG A 296 -2.97 -16.13 -10.27
N ASP A 297 -3.19 -15.28 -9.25
CA ASP A 297 -4.23 -14.25 -9.28
C ASP A 297 -3.88 -13.09 -10.23
N HIS A 298 -2.59 -12.74 -10.33
CA HIS A 298 -2.07 -11.69 -11.19
C HIS A 298 -0.73 -12.09 -11.82
N PRO A 299 -0.72 -12.76 -12.99
CA PRO A 299 0.51 -13.18 -13.66
C PRO A 299 1.47 -12.04 -14.03
N GLY A 300 0.96 -10.82 -14.13
CA GLY A 300 1.74 -9.61 -14.43
C GLY A 300 2.41 -8.95 -13.23
N MET A 301 2.43 -9.59 -12.05
CA MET A 301 3.13 -9.04 -10.88
C MET A 301 4.61 -8.77 -11.18
N LEU A 302 5.06 -7.57 -10.80
CA LEU A 302 6.42 -7.12 -11.07
C LEU A 302 7.43 -7.84 -10.15
N THR A 303 8.51 -8.33 -10.77
CA THR A 303 9.74 -8.63 -10.02
C THR A 303 10.50 -7.34 -9.72
N MET A 304 11.47 -7.39 -8.81
CA MET A 304 12.34 -6.25 -8.51
C MET A 304 13.05 -5.71 -9.77
N GLU A 305 13.56 -6.62 -10.60
CA GLU A 305 14.19 -6.25 -11.87
C GLU A 305 13.23 -5.51 -12.80
N GLN A 306 12.03 -6.04 -12.99
CA GLN A 306 11.01 -5.41 -13.83
C GLN A 306 10.57 -4.04 -13.28
N TRP A 307 10.41 -3.94 -11.94
CA TRP A 307 10.09 -2.67 -11.30
C TRP A 307 11.21 -1.64 -11.49
N LEU A 308 12.47 -2.04 -11.29
CA LEU A 308 13.63 -1.17 -11.54
C LEU A 308 13.66 -0.62 -12.96
N LEU A 309 13.36 -1.46 -13.96
CA LEU A 309 13.35 -1.09 -15.37
C LEU A 309 12.17 -0.19 -15.78
N THR A 310 10.98 -0.36 -15.15
CA THR A 310 9.74 0.20 -15.70
C THR A 310 9.04 1.22 -14.81
N LYS A 311 9.30 1.21 -13.50
CA LYS A 311 8.57 2.02 -12.52
C LYS A 311 9.47 2.83 -11.59
N SER A 312 10.74 2.45 -11.45
CA SER A 312 11.65 3.12 -10.52
C SER A 312 12.10 4.49 -11.05
N GLN A 313 12.67 5.28 -10.14
CA GLN A 313 13.35 6.54 -10.48
C GLN A 313 14.87 6.34 -10.72
N PHE A 314 15.35 5.12 -10.68
CA PHE A 314 16.74 4.82 -11.01
C PHE A 314 16.92 4.90 -12.53
N SER A 315 17.90 5.68 -13.00
CA SER A 315 18.22 5.76 -14.43
C SER A 315 18.69 4.39 -14.94
N THR A 316 18.22 4.01 -16.13
CA THR A 316 18.75 2.84 -16.83
C THR A 316 19.99 3.25 -17.62
N GLY A 317 21.00 2.37 -17.69
CA GLY A 317 22.37 2.68 -18.17
C GLY A 317 22.56 3.31 -19.56
N ALA A 318 21.48 3.57 -20.32
CA ALA A 318 21.55 4.35 -21.56
C ALA A 318 21.67 5.88 -21.31
N ASP A 319 21.20 6.38 -20.15
CA ASP A 319 21.21 7.80 -19.77
C ASP A 319 22.15 8.12 -18.59
N GLY A 320 22.87 7.14 -18.07
CA GLY A 320 23.58 7.16 -16.77
C GLY A 320 24.94 7.87 -16.76
N ALA A 321 25.31 8.66 -17.76
CA ALA A 321 26.62 9.34 -17.83
C ALA A 321 26.68 10.69 -17.06
N GLN A 322 25.65 11.11 -16.34
CA GLN A 322 25.61 12.46 -15.72
C GLN A 322 25.15 12.55 -14.26
N ILE A 323 25.31 11.55 -13.40
CA ILE A 323 25.12 11.77 -11.95
C ILE A 323 26.28 11.11 -11.17
N GLY A 324 27.41 11.77 -11.16
CA GLY A 324 28.60 11.41 -10.38
C GLY A 324 29.58 12.57 -10.31
N ALA A 325 29.23 13.63 -9.59
CA ALA A 325 30.16 14.63 -9.10
C ALA A 325 29.68 15.17 -7.76
#